data_30d90751c340d9c22cf7259bf7f05af9
#
_entry.id   30d90751c340d9c22cf7259bf7f05af9
#
_cell.length_a   1.000
_cell.length_b   1.000
_cell.length_c   1.000
_cell.angle_alpha   90.00
_cell.angle_beta   90.00
_cell.angle_gamma   90.00
#
_symmetry.space_group_name_H-M   'P 1'
#
loop_
_entity.id
_entity.type
_entity.pdbx_description
1 polymer ?
#
loop_
_entity_poly.entity_id
_entity_poly.type
_entity_poly.pdbx_seq_one_letter_code
_entity_poly.pdbx_strand_id
1 'polypeptide(L)'
;MFQRSLELIKIKALMIKVNVITNNLNWFNYIKNPNNYIDKKIKKLNSKNKNYSKKKLFFTLLLSDSIEIKKLNLKFRKKNKTTDVLSFPFQKKKEFNKKIKVEEEIYLGDIIVNFNKIKNNKSEKFFKLEFDRIWVHGLVHLLGYDHKKNKEFKIMKKIEEKYFNLING
;
A
#
# COMPACT_ATOMS: atom_id res chain seq x y z
N MET A 1 -24.74 4.04 -23.06
CA MET A 1 -24.96 4.82 -21.82
C MET A 1 -24.34 4.13 -20.58
N PHE A 2 -23.10 3.60 -20.68
CA PHE A 2 -22.39 2.88 -19.61
C PHE A 2 -20.92 3.34 -19.45
N GLN A 3 -20.62 4.61 -19.73
CA GLN A 3 -19.24 5.11 -19.79
C GLN A 3 -18.88 6.10 -18.65
N ARG A 4 -19.69 6.20 -17.61
CA ARG A 4 -19.48 7.19 -16.51
C ARG A 4 -19.18 6.63 -15.11
N SER A 5 -18.85 5.37 -14.92
CA SER A 5 -18.66 4.79 -13.59
C SER A 5 -17.27 4.25 -13.29
N LEU A 6 -16.27 4.58 -14.10
CA LEU A 6 -14.84 4.50 -13.72
C LEU A 6 -14.29 5.92 -13.49
N GLU A 7 -15.12 6.80 -12.95
CA GLU A 7 -14.56 7.96 -12.28
C GLU A 7 -13.62 7.41 -11.22
N LEU A 8 -12.31 7.62 -11.47
CA LEU A 8 -11.33 7.75 -10.41
C LEU A 8 -12.13 8.22 -9.19
N ILE A 9 -12.21 7.36 -8.15
CA ILE A 9 -12.55 7.89 -6.83
C ILE A 9 -11.58 9.03 -6.72
N LYS A 10 -12.05 10.25 -6.96
CA LYS A 10 -11.30 11.45 -6.66
C LYS A 10 -11.07 11.29 -5.19
N ILE A 11 -9.87 10.79 -4.83
CA ILE A 11 -9.41 10.72 -3.44
C ILE A 11 -9.19 12.18 -3.04
N LYS A 12 -10.29 12.93 -3.12
CA LYS A 12 -10.40 14.26 -2.59
C LYS A 12 -10.53 14.08 -1.10
N ALA A 13 -9.45 14.39 -0.43
CA ALA A 13 -9.44 14.61 1.00
C ALA A 13 -9.66 13.37 1.90
N LEU A 14 -8.92 12.30 1.65
CA LEU A 14 -8.82 11.17 2.57
C LEU A 14 -7.55 11.33 3.41
N MET A 15 -7.67 11.21 4.72
CA MET A 15 -6.53 11.14 5.62
C MET A 15 -6.12 9.68 5.76
N ILE A 16 -4.95 9.33 5.21
CA ILE A 16 -4.38 7.99 5.36
C ILE A 16 -3.57 7.95 6.66
N LYS A 17 -3.74 6.88 7.43
CA LYS A 17 -2.94 6.52 8.60
C LYS A 17 -2.43 5.10 8.45
N VAL A 18 -1.28 4.82 9.03
CA VAL A 18 -0.62 3.52 8.97
C VAL A 18 -0.19 3.06 10.35
N ASN A 19 -0.37 1.77 10.62
CA ASN A 19 0.25 1.09 11.73
C ASN A 19 1.41 0.26 11.18
N VAL A 20 2.66 0.57 11.57
CA VAL A 20 3.84 -0.14 11.09
C VAL A 20 4.31 -1.13 12.15
N ILE A 21 4.45 -2.39 11.77
CA ILE A 21 4.95 -3.48 12.62
C ILE A 21 6.20 -4.04 11.96
N THR A 22 7.29 -4.19 12.72
CA THR A 22 8.56 -4.74 12.23
C THR A 22 8.85 -6.06 12.93
N ASN A 23 8.77 -7.19 12.20
CA ASN A 23 9.02 -8.53 12.72
C ASN A 23 10.43 -9.06 12.41
N ASN A 24 11.18 -8.38 11.55
CA ASN A 24 12.54 -8.77 11.20
C ASN A 24 13.52 -7.63 11.43
N LEU A 25 14.54 -7.86 12.25
CA LEU A 25 15.51 -6.83 12.67
C LEU A 25 16.39 -6.32 11.53
N ASN A 26 16.54 -7.08 10.43
CA ASN A 26 17.34 -6.66 9.28
C ASN A 26 16.83 -5.36 8.62
N TRP A 27 15.57 -5.02 8.82
CA TRP A 27 15.00 -3.76 8.35
C TRP A 27 15.73 -2.54 8.94
N PHE A 28 16.19 -2.62 10.18
CA PHE A 28 16.90 -1.53 10.87
C PHE A 28 18.28 -1.23 10.27
N ASN A 29 18.86 -2.16 9.48
CA ASN A 29 20.11 -1.93 8.76
C ASN A 29 19.96 -0.85 7.67
N TYR A 30 18.74 -0.67 7.12
CA TYR A 30 18.46 0.29 6.05
C TYR A 30 17.51 1.40 6.49
N ILE A 31 16.64 1.14 7.44
CA ILE A 31 15.64 2.10 7.94
C ILE A 31 15.68 2.09 9.46
N LYS A 32 16.47 2.99 10.05
CA LYS A 32 16.67 3.05 11.51
C LYS A 32 15.38 3.16 12.32
N ASN A 33 14.40 3.90 11.81
CA ASN A 33 13.07 4.05 12.41
C ASN A 33 11.97 3.90 11.33
N PRO A 34 11.47 2.67 11.11
CA PRO A 34 10.44 2.41 10.09
C PRO A 34 9.15 3.21 10.31
N ASN A 35 8.68 3.34 11.54
CA ASN A 35 7.48 4.11 11.86
C ASN A 35 7.62 5.56 11.40
N ASN A 36 8.67 6.24 11.83
CA ASN A 36 8.92 7.63 11.46
C ASN A 36 9.16 7.80 9.95
N TYR A 37 9.82 6.83 9.33
CA TYR A 37 10.05 6.84 7.88
C TYR A 37 8.74 6.81 7.10
N ILE A 38 7.86 5.87 7.41
CA ILE A 38 6.56 5.73 6.75
C ILE A 38 5.63 6.89 7.09
N ASP A 39 5.59 7.35 8.34
CA ASP A 39 4.78 8.51 8.74
C ASP A 39 5.12 9.77 7.93
N LYS A 40 6.41 10.04 7.70
CA LYS A 40 6.84 11.16 6.83
C LYS A 40 6.31 11.01 5.40
N LYS A 41 6.33 9.79 4.85
CA LYS A 41 5.80 9.50 3.51
C LYS A 41 4.28 9.66 3.45
N ILE A 42 3.56 9.16 4.43
CA ILE A 42 2.11 9.30 4.55
C ILE A 42 1.70 10.77 4.71
N LYS A 43 2.45 11.56 5.49
CA LYS A 43 2.21 13.02 5.59
C LYS A 43 2.34 13.71 4.23
N LYS A 44 3.30 13.30 3.38
CA LYS A 44 3.41 13.83 2.01
C LYS A 44 2.21 13.43 1.14
N LEU A 45 1.71 12.20 1.23
CA LEU A 45 0.47 11.80 0.54
C LEU A 45 -0.72 12.65 0.99
N ASN A 46 -0.87 12.85 2.29
CA ASN A 46 -1.98 13.59 2.86
C ASN A 46 -1.92 15.10 2.55
N SER A 47 -0.73 15.70 2.45
CA SER A 47 -0.55 17.15 2.20
C SER A 47 -1.11 17.61 0.85
N LYS A 48 -1.14 16.74 -0.14
CA LYS A 48 -1.71 17.04 -1.46
C LYS A 48 -3.24 16.89 -1.52
N ASN A 49 -3.83 16.36 -0.46
CA ASN A 49 -5.27 16.17 -0.32
C ASN A 49 -5.90 17.30 0.52
N LYS A 50 -5.63 18.57 0.17
CA LYS A 50 -5.96 19.77 0.96
C LYS A 50 -7.46 20.07 1.17
N ASN A 51 -8.37 19.28 0.65
CA ASN A 51 -9.79 19.48 0.93
C ASN A 51 -10.18 18.63 2.14
N TYR A 52 -10.55 19.28 3.21
CA TYR A 52 -10.93 18.70 4.51
C TYR A 52 -12.02 17.62 4.40
N SER A 53 -11.63 16.40 4.05
CA SER A 53 -12.50 15.25 4.28
C SER A 53 -12.30 14.78 5.72
N LYS A 54 -13.41 14.57 6.42
CA LYS A 54 -13.39 13.91 7.72
C LYS A 54 -13.01 12.44 7.66
N LYS A 55 -12.87 11.87 6.46
CA LYS A 55 -12.67 10.44 6.25
C LYS A 55 -11.23 10.02 6.50
N LYS A 56 -11.05 9.01 7.33
CA LYS A 56 -9.77 8.43 7.70
C LYS A 56 -9.69 6.99 7.17
N LEU A 57 -8.63 6.70 6.45
CA LEU A 57 -8.30 5.36 5.96
C LEU A 57 -7.14 4.81 6.76
N PHE A 58 -7.29 3.60 7.28
CA PHE A 58 -6.26 2.93 8.08
C PHE A 58 -5.78 1.68 7.37
N PHE A 59 -4.49 1.40 7.46
CA PHE A 59 -3.95 0.09 7.08
C PHE A 59 -2.78 -0.30 7.98
N THR A 60 -2.47 -1.59 8.00
CA THR A 60 -1.28 -2.13 8.67
C THR A 60 -0.20 -2.43 7.64
N LEU A 61 1.03 -2.03 7.94
CA LEU A 61 2.22 -2.38 7.15
C LEU A 61 3.14 -3.25 8.01
N LEU A 62 3.22 -4.54 7.68
CA LEU A 62 4.10 -5.51 8.34
C LEU A 62 5.40 -5.65 7.54
N LEU A 63 6.51 -5.32 8.18
CA LEU A 63 7.86 -5.46 7.67
C LEU A 63 8.42 -6.83 8.11
N SER A 64 8.45 -7.78 7.20
CA SER A 64 8.70 -9.19 7.48
C SER A 64 9.80 -9.78 6.58
N ASP A 65 9.86 -11.09 6.49
CA ASP A 65 10.83 -11.85 5.70
C ASP A 65 10.18 -12.93 4.81
N SER A 66 11.04 -13.70 4.14
CA SER A 66 10.60 -14.76 3.24
C SER A 66 9.90 -15.92 3.94
N ILE A 67 10.25 -16.21 5.19
CA ILE A 67 9.68 -17.33 5.96
C ILE A 67 8.23 -17.04 6.27
N GLU A 68 7.96 -15.88 6.86
CA GLU A 68 6.61 -15.49 7.24
C GLU A 68 5.72 -15.26 6.02
N ILE A 69 6.22 -14.56 5.00
CA ILE A 69 5.46 -14.32 3.77
C ILE A 69 5.07 -15.63 3.07
N LYS A 70 5.96 -16.62 3.04
CA LYS A 70 5.65 -17.94 2.48
C LYS A 70 4.53 -18.64 3.24
N LYS A 71 4.56 -18.59 4.58
CA LYS A 71 3.49 -19.13 5.45
C LYS A 71 2.15 -18.46 5.17
N LEU A 72 2.13 -17.13 5.12
CA LEU A 72 0.91 -16.36 4.85
C LEU A 72 0.37 -16.60 3.44
N ASN A 73 1.25 -16.69 2.44
CA ASN A 73 0.88 -16.97 1.05
C ASN A 73 0.27 -18.37 0.91
N LEU A 74 0.83 -19.37 1.61
CA LEU A 74 0.26 -20.71 1.67
C LEU A 74 -1.10 -20.72 2.37
N LYS A 75 -1.19 -20.08 3.54
CA LYS A 75 -2.42 -20.07 4.37
C LYS A 75 -3.58 -19.41 3.64
N PHE A 76 -3.38 -18.20 3.10
CA PHE A 76 -4.45 -17.37 2.58
C PHE A 76 -4.65 -17.44 1.06
N ARG A 77 -3.60 -17.77 0.29
CA ARG A 77 -3.67 -17.83 -1.18
C ARG A 77 -3.43 -19.24 -1.75
N LYS A 78 -3.17 -20.24 -0.88
CA LYS A 78 -2.86 -21.64 -1.26
C LYS A 78 -1.62 -21.76 -2.17
N LYS A 79 -0.66 -20.81 -2.04
CA LYS A 79 0.58 -20.76 -2.84
C LYS A 79 1.79 -20.99 -1.95
N ASN A 80 2.45 -22.12 -2.10
CA ASN A 80 3.67 -22.48 -1.35
C ASN A 80 4.92 -21.80 -1.94
N LYS A 81 4.91 -20.48 -2.03
CA LYS A 81 6.05 -19.70 -2.53
C LYS A 81 6.14 -18.34 -1.85
N THR A 82 7.34 -17.79 -1.79
CA THR A 82 7.58 -16.44 -1.34
C THR A 82 7.30 -15.40 -2.43
N THR A 83 7.00 -14.16 -2.04
CA THR A 83 6.82 -13.00 -2.91
C THR A 83 7.45 -11.78 -2.24
N ASP A 84 7.56 -10.67 -2.94
CA ASP A 84 8.01 -9.36 -2.42
C ASP A 84 6.98 -8.70 -1.52
N VAL A 85 5.69 -8.85 -1.85
CA VAL A 85 4.58 -8.26 -1.11
C VAL A 85 3.34 -9.15 -1.12
N LEU A 86 2.57 -9.08 -0.04
CA LEU A 86 1.19 -9.55 0.03
C LEU A 86 0.30 -8.40 0.48
N SER A 87 -0.83 -8.24 -0.19
CA SER A 87 -1.87 -7.29 0.22
C SER A 87 -3.15 -8.06 0.48
N PHE A 88 -3.74 -7.82 1.63
CA PHE A 88 -4.99 -8.43 2.08
C PHE A 88 -6.04 -7.34 2.31
N PRO A 89 -6.78 -6.94 1.26
CA PRO A 89 -7.89 -6.00 1.42
C PRO A 89 -8.91 -6.54 2.41
N PHE A 90 -9.26 -5.74 3.41
CA PHE A 90 -10.26 -6.13 4.42
C PHE A 90 -11.65 -6.27 3.82
N GLN A 91 -11.92 -5.54 2.73
CA GLN A 91 -13.22 -5.52 2.06
C GLN A 91 -13.05 -5.73 0.55
N LYS A 92 -14.08 -6.33 -0.07
CA LYS A 92 -14.18 -6.36 -1.53
C LYS A 92 -14.42 -4.94 -2.07
N LYS A 93 -13.93 -4.65 -3.28
CA LYS A 93 -14.05 -3.34 -3.94
C LYS A 93 -15.48 -2.77 -3.91
N LYS A 94 -16.50 -3.61 -4.12
CA LYS A 94 -17.90 -3.20 -4.11
C LYS A 94 -18.36 -2.70 -2.73
N GLU A 95 -17.92 -3.37 -1.67
CA GLU A 95 -18.21 -3.03 -0.28
C GLU A 95 -17.45 -1.78 0.15
N PHE A 96 -16.16 -1.68 -0.21
CA PHE A 96 -15.36 -0.49 0.00
C PHE A 96 -16.00 0.75 -0.61
N ASN A 97 -16.46 0.67 -1.87
CA ASN A 97 -17.14 1.77 -2.56
C ASN A 97 -18.46 2.21 -1.91
N LYS A 98 -19.14 1.31 -1.18
CA LYS A 98 -20.32 1.67 -0.39
C LYS A 98 -19.91 2.34 0.92
N LYS A 99 -18.98 1.73 1.66
CA LYS A 99 -18.54 2.22 2.98
C LYS A 99 -17.88 3.58 2.91
N ILE A 100 -17.05 3.86 1.90
CA ILE A 100 -16.39 5.15 1.73
C ILE A 100 -17.37 6.33 1.58
N LYS A 101 -18.63 6.05 1.26
CA LYS A 101 -19.66 7.10 1.17
C LYS A 101 -20.28 7.45 2.52
N VAL A 102 -20.34 6.48 3.44
CA VAL A 102 -21.10 6.58 4.70
C VAL A 102 -20.22 6.58 5.95
N GLU A 103 -19.12 5.81 5.95
CA GLU A 103 -18.23 5.67 7.12
C GLU A 103 -17.16 6.78 7.14
N GLU A 104 -16.87 7.29 8.32
CA GLU A 104 -15.79 8.28 8.52
C GLU A 104 -14.43 7.62 8.69
N GLU A 105 -14.38 6.41 9.22
CA GLU A 105 -13.16 5.64 9.45
C GLU A 105 -13.27 4.25 8.79
N ILE A 106 -12.31 3.91 7.94
CA ILE A 106 -12.33 2.67 7.18
C ILE A 106 -10.97 1.97 7.30
N TYR A 107 -10.99 0.74 7.78
CA TYR A 107 -9.84 -0.14 7.70
C TYR A 107 -9.72 -0.74 6.30
N LEU A 108 -8.58 -0.50 5.65
CA LEU A 108 -8.31 -0.95 4.29
C LEU A 108 -7.83 -2.40 4.24
N GLY A 109 -7.06 -2.82 5.25
CA GLY A 109 -6.44 -4.14 5.32
C GLY A 109 -4.94 -4.09 5.62
N ASP A 110 -4.24 -5.19 5.29
CA ASP A 110 -2.84 -5.41 5.63
C ASP A 110 -1.96 -5.48 4.39
N ILE A 111 -0.75 -4.91 4.49
CA ILE A 111 0.34 -5.06 3.53
C ILE A 111 1.51 -5.72 4.27
N ILE A 112 2.04 -6.81 3.71
CA ILE A 112 3.21 -7.49 4.24
C ILE A 112 4.33 -7.40 3.21
N VAL A 113 5.47 -6.81 3.59
CA VAL A 113 6.63 -6.63 2.71
C VAL A 113 7.77 -7.57 3.13
N ASN A 114 8.38 -8.19 2.15
CA ASN A 114 9.47 -9.15 2.31
C ASN A 114 10.83 -8.47 2.17
N PHE A 115 11.57 -8.37 3.26
CA PHE A 115 12.93 -7.84 3.29
C PHE A 115 13.85 -8.51 2.25
N ASN A 116 13.83 -9.85 2.18
CA ASN A 116 14.73 -10.63 1.34
C ASN A 116 14.46 -10.50 -0.17
N LYS A 117 13.35 -9.89 -0.56
CA LYS A 117 12.97 -9.69 -1.97
C LYS A 117 13.18 -8.27 -2.47
N ILE A 118 13.68 -7.35 -1.64
CA ILE A 118 14.07 -6.03 -2.07
C ILE A 118 15.37 -6.15 -2.87
N LYS A 119 15.30 -5.85 -4.17
CA LYS A 119 16.36 -6.13 -5.14
C LYS A 119 17.56 -5.19 -5.03
N ASN A 120 17.34 -3.95 -4.63
CA ASN A 120 18.35 -2.91 -4.60
C ASN A 120 18.89 -2.66 -3.18
N ASN A 121 19.64 -3.63 -2.65
CA ASN A 121 20.27 -3.53 -1.33
C ASN A 121 21.71 -2.97 -1.34
N LYS A 122 22.19 -2.49 -2.50
CA LYS A 122 23.57 -1.96 -2.64
C LYS A 122 23.78 -0.63 -1.91
N SER A 123 22.71 0.14 -1.67
CA SER A 123 22.77 1.34 -0.85
C SER A 123 21.43 1.59 -0.15
N GLU A 124 21.48 2.29 0.98
CA GLU A 124 20.30 2.68 1.75
C GLU A 124 19.28 3.44 0.89
N LYS A 125 19.76 4.33 0.01
CA LYS A 125 18.90 5.11 -0.89
C LYS A 125 18.12 4.21 -1.86
N PHE A 126 18.79 3.29 -2.52
CA PHE A 126 18.13 2.39 -3.50
C PHE A 126 17.19 1.40 -2.80
N PHE A 127 17.60 0.87 -1.63
CA PHE A 127 16.74 0.04 -0.81
C PHE A 127 15.42 0.75 -0.46
N LYS A 128 15.50 1.99 0.02
CA LYS A 128 14.32 2.80 0.38
C LYS A 128 13.42 3.08 -0.82
N LEU A 129 13.97 3.39 -1.98
CA LEU A 129 13.18 3.63 -3.19
C LEU A 129 12.44 2.37 -3.65
N GLU A 130 13.10 1.20 -3.61
CA GLU A 130 12.46 -0.06 -3.98
C GLU A 130 11.39 -0.46 -2.95
N PHE A 131 11.68 -0.29 -1.66
CA PHE A 131 10.70 -0.47 -0.60
C PHE A 131 9.48 0.43 -0.79
N ASP A 132 9.69 1.71 -1.12
CA ASP A 132 8.59 2.64 -1.38
C ASP A 132 7.71 2.19 -2.56
N ARG A 133 8.29 1.66 -3.63
CA ARG A 133 7.53 1.09 -4.76
C ARG A 133 6.65 -0.08 -4.32
N ILE A 134 7.22 -0.97 -3.51
CA ILE A 134 6.56 -2.21 -3.06
C ILE A 134 5.36 -1.90 -2.16
N TRP A 135 5.53 -1.06 -1.12
CA TRP A 135 4.40 -0.77 -0.23
C TRP A 135 3.34 0.13 -0.88
N VAL A 136 3.74 1.06 -1.78
CA VAL A 136 2.79 1.86 -2.57
C VAL A 136 1.94 0.95 -3.47
N HIS A 137 2.55 -0.03 -4.15
CA HIS A 137 1.83 -1.04 -4.92
C HIS A 137 0.78 -1.76 -4.04
N GLY A 138 1.20 -2.21 -2.86
CA GLY A 138 0.30 -2.82 -1.88
C GLY A 138 -0.86 -1.91 -1.47
N LEU A 139 -0.58 -0.64 -1.21
CA LEU A 139 -1.61 0.35 -0.84
C LEU A 139 -2.64 0.56 -1.97
N VAL A 140 -2.17 0.62 -3.21
CA VAL A 140 -3.07 0.77 -4.38
C VAL A 140 -4.01 -0.43 -4.51
N HIS A 141 -3.53 -1.65 -4.19
CA HIS A 141 -4.40 -2.83 -4.08
C HIS A 141 -5.44 -2.71 -2.96
N LEU A 142 -5.06 -2.22 -1.77
CA LEU A 142 -6.01 -2.00 -0.68
C LEU A 142 -7.09 -0.99 -1.03
N LEU A 143 -6.78 -0.01 -1.88
CA LEU A 143 -7.73 0.97 -2.42
C LEU A 143 -8.64 0.38 -3.52
N GLY A 144 -8.55 -0.92 -3.78
CA GLY A 144 -9.44 -1.64 -4.68
C GLY A 144 -9.03 -1.62 -6.15
N TYR A 145 -7.80 -1.22 -6.48
CA TYR A 145 -7.25 -1.36 -7.82
C TYR A 145 -6.63 -2.75 -8.00
N ASP A 146 -6.72 -3.28 -9.22
CA ASP A 146 -6.17 -4.58 -9.59
C ASP A 146 -5.56 -4.50 -10.99
N HIS A 147 -4.76 -5.49 -11.38
CA HIS A 147 -4.06 -5.54 -12.67
C HIS A 147 -4.40 -6.79 -13.49
N LYS A 148 -5.56 -7.40 -13.25
CA LYS A 148 -5.99 -8.62 -13.99
C LYS A 148 -6.29 -8.38 -15.45
N LYS A 149 -6.70 -7.16 -15.82
CA LYS A 149 -7.00 -6.77 -17.20
C LYS A 149 -6.09 -5.63 -17.65
N ASN A 150 -5.72 -5.58 -18.93
CA ASN A 150 -4.82 -4.56 -19.47
C ASN A 150 -5.26 -3.12 -19.17
N LYS A 151 -6.56 -2.83 -19.19
CA LYS A 151 -7.08 -1.50 -18.86
C LYS A 151 -6.90 -1.17 -17.38
N GLU A 152 -7.15 -2.13 -16.49
CA GLU A 152 -6.98 -1.99 -15.04
C GLU A 152 -5.50 -1.82 -14.69
N PHE A 153 -4.60 -2.59 -15.33
CA PHE A 153 -3.17 -2.46 -15.19
C PHE A 153 -2.66 -1.04 -15.49
N LYS A 154 -3.08 -0.44 -16.62
CA LYS A 154 -2.67 0.92 -16.99
C LYS A 154 -3.14 1.96 -15.97
N ILE A 155 -4.36 1.81 -15.44
CA ILE A 155 -4.91 2.71 -14.41
C ILE A 155 -4.12 2.57 -13.11
N MET A 156 -3.91 1.34 -12.66
CA MET A 156 -3.18 1.04 -11.44
C MET A 156 -1.76 1.59 -11.49
N LYS A 157 -1.04 1.36 -12.59
CA LYS A 157 0.33 1.87 -12.82
C LYS A 157 0.42 3.40 -12.73
N LYS A 158 -0.53 4.13 -13.32
CA LYS A 158 -0.58 5.60 -13.22
C LYS A 158 -0.76 6.07 -11.77
N ILE A 159 -1.55 5.35 -10.97
CA ILE A 159 -1.79 5.70 -9.56
C ILE A 159 -0.55 5.39 -8.73
N GLU A 160 0.10 4.26 -8.97
CA GLU A 160 1.36 3.90 -8.33
C GLU A 160 2.45 4.96 -8.59
N GLU A 161 2.65 5.32 -9.86
CA GLU A 161 3.61 6.37 -10.25
C GLU A 161 3.29 7.71 -9.59
N LYS A 162 2.02 8.11 -9.57
CA LYS A 162 1.58 9.33 -8.90
C LYS A 162 1.92 9.30 -7.41
N TYR A 163 1.59 8.22 -6.70
CA TYR A 163 1.85 8.13 -5.26
C TYR A 163 3.34 8.05 -4.97
N PHE A 164 4.08 7.25 -5.75
CA PHE A 164 5.53 7.14 -5.62
C PHE A 164 6.22 8.50 -5.78
N ASN A 165 5.83 9.29 -6.78
CA ASN A 165 6.38 10.63 -7.00
C ASN A 165 6.00 11.61 -5.88
N LEU A 166 4.78 11.52 -5.35
CA LEU A 166 4.35 12.37 -4.23
C LEU A 166 5.16 12.13 -2.95
N ILE A 167 5.52 10.88 -2.66
CA ILE A 167 6.26 10.56 -1.43
C ILE A 167 7.76 10.76 -1.57
N ASN A 168 8.31 10.82 -2.79
CA ASN A 168 9.75 10.93 -3.05
C ASN A 168 10.19 12.29 -3.64
N GLY A 169 9.23 13.11 -4.07
CA GLY A 169 9.44 14.46 -4.60
C GLY A 169 9.62 15.55 -3.55
#